data_5fd9b08fba56a7fd13ebea341f32597f
#
_entry.id   5fd9b08fba56a7fd13ebea341f32597f
#
_cell.length_a   1.000
_cell.length_b   1.000
_cell.length_c   1.000
_cell.angle_alpha   90.00
_cell.angle_beta   90.00
_cell.angle_gamma   90.00
#
_symmetry.space_group_name_H-M   'P 1'
#
loop_
_entity.id
_entity.type
_entity.pdbx_description
1 polymer ?
#
loop_
_entity_poly.entity_id
_entity_poly.type
_entity_poly.pdbx_seq_one_letter_code
_entity_poly.pdbx_strand_id
1 'polypeptide(L)'
;MAVVKINAIEVPEGAGPELEKRFAHRLHAVDGQPGFLSFELLRPVSGDNRYFVVTHWEDDASFQAWLNGPAKEAHAGERARPVGTGSSLLEFEVVQSSAPDRS
;
A
#
# COMPACT_ATOMS: atom_id res chain seq x y z
N MET A 1 -1.59 19.04 1.97
CA MET A 1 -1.16 18.49 0.65
C MET A 1 -1.24 16.99 0.69
N ALA A 2 -1.91 16.40 -0.28
CA ALA A 2 -2.03 14.95 -0.34
C ALA A 2 -0.67 14.31 -0.56
N VAL A 3 -0.47 13.15 0.03
CA VAL A 3 0.76 12.39 -0.10
C VAL A 3 0.47 10.99 -0.61
N VAL A 4 1.44 10.40 -1.29
CA VAL A 4 1.37 9.04 -1.79
C VAL A 4 2.48 8.22 -1.14
N LYS A 5 2.11 7.10 -0.56
CA LYS A 5 3.06 6.17 0.05
C LYS A 5 3.03 4.88 -0.73
N ILE A 6 4.17 4.45 -1.22
CA ILE A 6 4.28 3.25 -2.03
C ILE A 6 5.22 2.27 -1.34
N ASN A 7 4.70 1.07 -1.06
CA ASN A 7 5.54 -0.01 -0.58
C ASN A 7 5.87 -0.91 -1.77
N ALA A 8 7.13 -0.91 -2.18
CA ALA A 8 7.61 -1.73 -3.29
C ALA A 8 8.09 -3.07 -2.73
N ILE A 9 7.46 -4.15 -3.13
CA ILE A 9 7.68 -5.47 -2.56
C ILE A 9 8.31 -6.39 -3.59
N GLU A 10 9.47 -6.94 -3.29
CA GLU A 10 10.10 -7.98 -4.09
C GLU A 10 9.43 -9.30 -3.76
N VAL A 11 8.99 -10.03 -4.78
CA VAL A 11 8.25 -11.28 -4.61
C VAL A 11 8.96 -12.36 -5.42
N PRO A 12 9.24 -13.53 -4.82
CA PRO A 12 9.84 -14.62 -5.55
C PRO A 12 8.97 -15.03 -6.74
N GLU A 13 9.63 -15.55 -7.78
CA GLU A 13 8.91 -16.02 -8.95
C GLU A 13 7.85 -17.04 -8.55
N GLY A 14 6.65 -16.89 -9.05
CA GLY A 14 5.52 -17.76 -8.77
C GLY A 14 4.77 -17.44 -7.49
N ALA A 15 5.27 -16.54 -6.64
CA ALA A 15 4.62 -16.21 -5.37
C ALA A 15 3.64 -15.03 -5.46
N GLY A 16 3.53 -14.39 -6.63
CA GLY A 16 2.63 -13.26 -6.81
C GLY A 16 1.17 -13.55 -6.44
N PRO A 17 0.58 -14.66 -6.93
CA PRO A 17 -0.81 -14.99 -6.58
C PRO A 17 -1.05 -15.12 -5.08
N GLU A 18 -0.09 -15.65 -4.34
CA GLU A 18 -0.21 -15.75 -2.88
C GLU A 18 -0.20 -14.36 -2.23
N LEU A 19 0.65 -13.47 -2.71
CA LEU A 19 0.68 -12.09 -2.22
C LEU A 19 -0.66 -11.41 -2.48
N GLU A 20 -1.20 -11.56 -3.68
CA GLU A 20 -2.49 -10.96 -4.06
C GLU A 20 -3.61 -11.49 -3.16
N LYS A 21 -3.61 -12.78 -2.86
CA LYS A 21 -4.59 -13.40 -1.98
C LYS A 21 -4.51 -12.82 -0.57
N ARG A 22 -3.30 -12.64 -0.04
CA ARG A 22 -3.13 -12.06 1.29
C ARG A 22 -3.62 -10.62 1.36
N PHE A 23 -3.38 -9.83 0.31
CA PHE A 23 -3.87 -8.46 0.26
C PHE A 23 -5.39 -8.41 0.10
N ALA A 24 -5.99 -9.38 -0.60
CA ALA A 24 -7.44 -9.44 -0.71
C ALA A 24 -8.11 -9.59 0.66
N HIS A 25 -7.50 -10.33 1.56
CA HIS A 25 -8.02 -10.50 2.92
C HIS A 25 -7.91 -9.23 3.77
N ARG A 26 -7.05 -8.29 3.37
CA ARG A 26 -6.84 -7.03 4.11
C ARG A 26 -7.39 -5.82 3.40
N LEU A 27 -8.07 -6.01 2.27
CA LEU A 27 -8.42 -4.93 1.36
C LEU A 27 -9.06 -3.74 2.04
N HIS A 28 -9.92 -3.96 3.03
CA HIS A 28 -10.65 -2.89 3.69
C HIS A 28 -10.12 -2.55 5.08
N ALA A 29 -8.97 -3.09 5.46
CA ALA A 29 -8.45 -2.91 6.82
C ALA A 29 -8.10 -1.43 7.12
N VAL A 30 -7.81 -0.64 6.12
CA VAL A 30 -7.41 0.76 6.28
C VAL A 30 -8.51 1.76 5.93
N ASP A 31 -9.64 1.29 5.39
CA ASP A 31 -10.69 2.17 4.85
C ASP A 31 -11.24 3.20 5.85
N GLY A 32 -11.31 2.85 7.11
CA GLY A 32 -11.85 3.74 8.13
C GLY A 32 -10.82 4.64 8.79
N GLN A 33 -9.59 4.63 8.35
CA GLN A 33 -8.54 5.42 9.00
C GLN A 33 -8.66 6.91 8.63
N PRO A 34 -8.50 7.82 9.61
CA PRO A 34 -8.55 9.24 9.32
C PRO A 34 -7.52 9.64 8.28
N GLY A 35 -7.93 10.40 7.27
CA GLY A 35 -7.04 10.90 6.24
C GLY A 35 -6.72 9.91 5.13
N PHE A 36 -7.19 8.68 5.23
CA PHE A 36 -7.00 7.70 4.17
C PHE A 36 -7.88 8.02 2.96
N LEU A 37 -7.29 8.00 1.76
CA LEU A 37 -8.01 8.33 0.53
C LEU A 37 -8.22 7.12 -0.37
N SER A 38 -7.17 6.34 -0.64
CA SER A 38 -7.31 5.18 -1.52
C SER A 38 -6.15 4.20 -1.37
N PHE A 39 -6.38 2.99 -1.84
CA PHE A 39 -5.41 1.89 -1.82
C PHE A 39 -5.46 1.15 -3.15
N GLU A 40 -4.28 0.80 -3.66
CA GLU A 40 -4.16 -0.01 -4.86
C GLU A 40 -2.98 -0.98 -4.72
N LEU A 41 -3.18 -2.21 -5.16
CA LEU A 41 -2.08 -3.17 -5.31
C LEU A 41 -1.80 -3.32 -6.79
N LEU A 42 -0.58 -3.00 -7.21
CA LEU A 42 -0.17 -3.02 -8.61
C LEU A 42 0.67 -4.25 -8.91
N ARG A 43 0.22 -5.04 -9.88
CA ARG A 43 0.95 -6.20 -10.38
C ARG A 43 1.93 -5.76 -11.46
N PRO A 44 3.20 -6.18 -11.40
CA PRO A 44 4.15 -5.81 -12.45
C PRO A 44 3.77 -6.45 -13.80
N VAL A 45 3.81 -5.63 -14.85
CA VAL A 45 3.52 -6.09 -16.21
C VAL A 45 4.78 -5.97 -17.06
N SER A 46 5.46 -4.84 -16.96
CA SER A 46 6.73 -4.63 -17.66
C SER A 46 7.47 -3.45 -17.02
N GLY A 47 8.79 -3.42 -17.16
CA GLY A 47 9.60 -2.33 -16.64
C GLY A 47 10.07 -2.51 -15.20
N ASP A 48 9.38 -3.32 -14.41
CA ASP A 48 9.74 -3.65 -13.03
C ASP A 48 9.14 -5.02 -12.72
N ASN A 49 9.69 -5.70 -11.73
CA ASN A 49 9.21 -7.01 -11.32
C ASN A 49 8.69 -7.02 -9.88
N ARG A 50 8.59 -5.84 -9.26
CA ARG A 50 8.08 -5.72 -7.90
C ARG A 50 6.59 -5.39 -7.90
N TYR A 51 5.89 -5.84 -6.86
CA TYR A 51 4.53 -5.38 -6.60
C TYR A 51 4.59 -4.04 -5.87
N PHE A 52 3.67 -3.15 -6.18
CA PHE A 52 3.58 -1.85 -5.51
C PHE A 52 2.26 -1.76 -4.75
N VAL A 53 2.35 -1.47 -3.46
CA VAL A 53 1.18 -1.13 -2.64
C VAL A 53 1.14 0.38 -2.59
N VAL A 54 0.15 0.96 -3.26
CA VAL A 54 0.03 2.42 -3.38
C VAL A 54 -1.11 2.90 -2.49
N THR A 55 -0.80 3.78 -1.54
CA THR A 55 -1.82 4.39 -0.68
C THR A 55 -1.75 5.91 -0.82
N HIS A 56 -2.92 6.54 -0.84
CA HIS A 56 -3.06 7.99 -0.89
C HIS A 56 -3.63 8.48 0.43
N TRP A 57 -3.05 9.55 0.97
CA TRP A 57 -3.42 10.12 2.27
C TRP A 57 -3.59 11.62 2.15
N GLU A 58 -4.45 12.20 2.97
CA GLU A 58 -4.66 13.65 2.98
C GLU A 58 -3.39 14.40 3.38
N ASP A 59 -2.61 13.80 4.29
CA ASP A 59 -1.35 14.38 4.76
C ASP A 59 -0.47 13.28 5.35
N ASP A 60 0.79 13.63 5.60
CA ASP A 60 1.75 12.68 6.15
C ASP A 60 1.41 12.28 7.59
N ALA A 61 0.85 13.20 8.36
CA ALA A 61 0.49 12.90 9.75
C ALA A 61 -0.52 11.77 9.84
N SER A 62 -1.50 11.72 8.91
CA SER A 62 -2.49 10.65 8.87
C SER A 62 -1.85 9.31 8.60
N PHE A 63 -0.91 9.27 7.64
CA PHE A 63 -0.16 8.04 7.35
C PHE A 63 0.65 7.58 8.55
N GLN A 64 1.36 8.51 9.21
CA GLN A 64 2.18 8.17 10.37
C GLN A 64 1.34 7.63 11.51
N ALA A 65 0.17 8.21 11.74
CA ALA A 65 -0.74 7.74 12.78
C ALA A 65 -1.19 6.31 12.51
N TRP A 66 -1.51 5.99 11.27
CA TRP A 66 -1.89 4.62 10.90
C TRP A 66 -0.70 3.67 11.04
N LEU A 67 0.47 4.09 10.54
CA LEU A 67 1.67 3.24 10.56
C LEU A 67 2.08 2.88 11.99
N ASN A 68 1.99 3.83 12.92
CA ASN A 68 2.41 3.63 14.30
C ASN A 68 1.33 3.05 15.19
N GLY A 69 0.10 2.92 14.70
CA GLY A 69 -1.05 2.39 15.42
C GLY A 69 -1.59 1.11 14.78
N PRO A 70 -2.70 1.21 14.03
CA PRO A 70 -3.37 0.01 13.51
C PRO A 70 -2.48 -0.89 12.65
N ALA A 71 -1.60 -0.33 11.84
CA ALA A 71 -0.71 -1.13 10.99
C ALA A 71 0.25 -1.96 11.84
N LYS A 72 0.79 -1.36 12.90
CA LYS A 72 1.70 -2.06 13.80
C LYS A 72 0.97 -3.20 14.52
N GLU A 73 -0.25 -2.98 14.95
CA GLU A 73 -1.06 -4.00 15.59
C GLU A 73 -1.37 -5.15 14.65
N ALA A 74 -1.72 -4.83 13.40
CA ALA A 74 -2.00 -5.84 12.39
C ALA A 74 -0.78 -6.70 12.11
N HIS A 75 0.40 -6.09 12.03
CA HIS A 75 1.64 -6.82 11.80
C HIS A 75 2.05 -7.66 13.00
N ALA A 76 1.78 -7.19 14.21
CA ALA A 76 2.08 -7.94 15.42
C ALA A 76 1.26 -9.24 15.50
N GLY A 77 0.05 -9.25 14.92
CA GLY A 77 -0.78 -10.44 14.87
C GLY A 77 -0.40 -11.44 13.80
N GLU A 78 0.47 -11.06 12.87
CA GLU A 78 0.89 -11.94 11.79
C GLU A 78 2.08 -12.80 12.21
N ARG A 79 1.85 -14.09 12.22
CA ARG A 79 2.91 -15.04 12.52
C ARG A 79 3.37 -15.82 11.29
N ALA A 80 2.66 -15.67 10.18
CA ALA A 80 3.00 -16.33 8.96
C ALA A 80 4.25 -15.71 8.33
N ARG A 81 5.04 -16.54 7.67
CA ARG A 81 6.21 -16.07 6.95
C ARG A 81 5.78 -15.09 5.85
N PRO A 82 6.44 -13.93 5.71
CA PRO A 82 6.09 -13.01 4.64
C PRO A 82 6.28 -13.63 3.26
N VAL A 83 5.39 -13.31 2.33
CA VAL A 83 5.54 -13.75 0.94
C VAL A 83 6.65 -12.98 0.25
N GLY A 84 6.75 -11.68 0.53
CA GLY A 84 7.78 -10.84 -0.07
C GLY A 84 9.16 -11.09 0.51
N THR A 85 10.20 -10.98 -0.32
CA THR A 85 11.58 -11.16 0.07
C THR A 85 12.28 -9.86 0.43
N GLY A 86 11.63 -8.73 0.19
CA GLY A 86 12.15 -7.41 0.54
C GLY A 86 11.11 -6.36 0.28
N SER A 87 11.24 -5.23 0.95
CA SER A 87 10.33 -4.12 0.72
C SER A 87 11.04 -2.80 0.91
N SER A 88 10.57 -1.79 0.19
CA SER A 88 11.07 -0.42 0.28
C SER A 88 9.90 0.53 0.32
N LEU A 89 9.91 1.47 1.25
CA LEU A 89 8.88 2.49 1.32
C LEU A 89 9.33 3.71 0.53
N LEU A 90 8.50 4.09 -0.45
CA LEU A 90 8.71 5.28 -1.27
C LEU A 90 7.64 6.30 -0.89
N GLU A 91 8.05 7.55 -0.70
CA GLU A 91 7.15 8.59 -0.22
C GLU A 91 7.16 9.77 -1.19
N PHE A 92 5.96 10.24 -1.54
CA PHE A 92 5.80 11.32 -2.51
C PHE A 92 4.73 12.30 -2.04
N GLU A 93 4.88 13.56 -2.44
CA GLU A 93 3.82 14.55 -2.28
C GLU A 93 3.16 14.76 -3.63
N VAL A 94 1.84 14.93 -3.62
CA VAL A 94 1.10 15.20 -4.86
C VAL A 94 1.21 16.68 -5.16
N VAL A 95 1.98 17.01 -6.19
CA VAL A 95 2.20 18.40 -6.60
C VAL A 95 1.06 18.88 -7.49
N GLN A 96 0.58 18.03 -8.36
CA GLN A 96 -0.52 18.34 -9.29
C GLN A 96 -1.37 17.11 -9.47
N SER A 97 -2.66 17.30 -9.65
CA SER A 97 -3.56 16.21 -9.97
C SER A 97 -4.72 16.74 -10.80
N SER A 98 -5.29 15.86 -11.61
CA SER A 98 -6.51 16.16 -12.33
C SER A 98 -7.31 14.88 -12.48
N ALA A 99 -8.61 15.03 -12.68
CA ALA A 99 -9.48 13.88 -12.91
C ALA A 99 -10.51 14.29 -13.96
N PRO A 100 -10.93 13.34 -14.81
CA PRO A 100 -11.99 13.63 -15.76
C PRO A 100 -13.26 14.07 -15.05
N ASP A 101 -13.97 15.03 -15.66
CA ASP A 101 -15.29 15.42 -15.19
C ASP A 101 -16.26 14.26 -15.43
N ARG A 102 -17.05 13.93 -14.43
CA ARG A 102 -18.03 12.84 -14.51
C ARG A 102 -19.47 13.31 -14.59
N SER A 103 -19.66 14.60 -14.66
CA SER A 103 -21.00 15.13 -14.76
C SER A 103 -21.67 14.82 -16.10
#